data_22e2009ed2c70e1acfb8984081383d5e
#
_entry.id   22e2009ed2c70e1acfb8984081383d5e
#
_cell.length_a   1.000
_cell.length_b   1.000
_cell.length_c   1.000
_cell.angle_alpha   90.00
_cell.angle_beta   90.00
_cell.angle_gamma   90.00
#
_symmetry.space_group_name_H-M   'P 1'
#
loop_
_entity.id
_entity.type
_entity.pdbx_description
1 polymer ?
#
loop_
_entity_poly.entity_id
_entity_poly.type
_entity_poly.pdbx_seq_one_letter_code
_entity_poly.pdbx_strand_id
1 'polypeptide(L)'
;MLTLGQGTKITVSSNKLNNYSDLTVSGLGSITGDYGLIRNYAGANLTIDGGATLETTNNQQGSGILNNGGKVVLEDCTVNAAFYAVANQGGGSLIVNNGKFSSTAHNGNGQWAYCIRTLGEGTETVINYAEVSGVQGAVTVDSGGKVTINDGIFSTYDLSGTGNNFHGLAVLADGHAVVNGGKFYSEGHDYCVRLGDDGAAAASDPSTVELKGGYFGDMGLDKINGGTTITPAAGYKFEQLAEPIVEQSTTVPGKTNTYKYRIVAQ
;
A
#
# COMPACT_ATOMS: atom_id res chain seq x y z
N MET A 1 2.29 -6.09 26.22
CA MET A 1 2.35 -4.69 25.75
C MET A 1 3.79 -4.21 25.80
N LEU A 2 4.27 -3.61 24.73
CA LEU A 2 5.61 -2.97 24.61
C LEU A 2 5.39 -1.47 24.43
N THR A 3 5.74 -0.67 25.45
CA THR A 3 5.59 0.79 25.39
C THR A 3 6.95 1.42 25.06
N LEU A 4 7.00 2.21 23.99
CA LEU A 4 8.18 2.92 23.53
C LEU A 4 8.10 4.38 23.99
N GLY A 5 8.86 4.74 24.99
CA GLY A 5 9.00 6.16 25.41
C GLY A 5 9.59 7.01 24.28
N GLN A 6 9.36 8.30 24.31
CA GLN A 6 9.97 9.24 23.35
C GLN A 6 11.51 9.10 23.37
N GLY A 7 12.11 8.93 22.18
CA GLY A 7 13.54 8.69 22.03
C GLY A 7 14.00 7.26 22.31
N THR A 8 13.11 6.35 22.74
CA THR A 8 13.45 4.93 22.87
C THR A 8 13.66 4.32 21.50
N LYS A 9 14.76 3.60 21.33
CA LYS A 9 15.06 2.87 20.10
C LYS A 9 15.33 1.40 20.42
N ILE A 10 14.56 0.50 19.80
CA ILE A 10 14.82 -0.93 19.80
C ILE A 10 15.47 -1.30 18.47
N THR A 11 16.61 -1.95 18.49
CA THR A 11 17.27 -2.45 17.29
C THR A 11 17.07 -3.96 17.18
N VAL A 12 16.50 -4.39 16.06
CA VAL A 12 16.32 -5.80 15.73
C VAL A 12 17.42 -6.19 14.74
N SER A 13 18.38 -6.97 15.21
CA SER A 13 19.47 -7.50 14.38
C SER A 13 19.08 -8.87 13.83
N SER A 14 19.32 -9.13 12.56
CA SER A 14 19.20 -10.44 11.87
C SER A 14 17.92 -11.26 12.09
N ASN A 15 17.26 -11.13 13.21
CA ASN A 15 16.01 -11.82 13.58
C ASN A 15 14.91 -10.81 13.82
N LYS A 16 13.74 -11.10 13.25
CA LYS A 16 12.50 -10.31 13.44
C LYS A 16 11.98 -10.49 14.86
N LEU A 17 11.20 -9.52 15.34
CA LEU A 17 10.31 -9.75 16.47
C LEU A 17 9.21 -10.70 16.02
N ASN A 18 9.26 -11.95 16.47
CA ASN A 18 8.26 -12.96 16.12
C ASN A 18 7.12 -12.90 17.12
N ASN A 19 5.92 -12.56 16.65
CA ASN A 19 4.71 -12.54 17.46
C ASN A 19 3.87 -13.79 17.20
N TYR A 20 3.64 -14.58 18.26
CA TYR A 20 2.83 -15.79 18.27
C TYR A 20 1.57 -15.67 19.17
N SER A 21 1.34 -14.49 19.73
CA SER A 21 0.24 -14.22 20.66
C SER A 21 -0.22 -12.76 20.49
N ASP A 22 -0.57 -12.10 21.56
CA ASP A 22 -0.99 -10.70 21.55
C ASP A 22 0.21 -9.79 21.82
N LEU A 23 0.51 -8.91 20.88
CA LEU A 23 1.53 -7.88 21.00
C LEU A 23 0.94 -6.51 20.69
N THR A 24 1.05 -5.60 21.62
CA THR A 24 0.82 -4.17 21.37
C THR A 24 2.14 -3.42 21.46
N VAL A 25 2.45 -2.65 20.42
CA VAL A 25 3.56 -1.69 20.40
C VAL A 25 2.98 -0.29 20.40
N SER A 26 3.28 0.51 21.41
CA SER A 26 2.71 1.84 21.56
C SER A 26 3.76 2.89 21.95
N GLY A 27 3.45 4.16 21.67
CA GLY A 27 4.26 5.31 22.08
C GLY A 27 5.18 5.86 21.00
N LEU A 28 5.90 6.93 21.32
CA LEU A 28 6.66 7.76 20.37
C LEU A 28 8.10 7.27 20.10
N GLY A 29 8.42 6.02 20.42
CA GLY A 29 9.74 5.44 20.14
C GLY A 29 9.82 4.75 18.79
N SER A 30 10.94 4.10 18.51
CA SER A 30 11.20 3.42 17.25
C SER A 30 11.67 1.98 17.39
N ILE A 31 11.32 1.17 16.39
CA ILE A 31 11.91 -0.16 16.14
C ILE A 31 12.65 -0.09 14.82
N THR A 32 13.93 -0.45 14.81
CA THR A 32 14.77 -0.42 13.61
C THR A 32 15.46 -1.77 13.39
N GLY A 33 15.77 -2.09 12.14
CA GLY A 33 16.50 -3.33 11.81
C GLY A 33 16.76 -3.46 10.32
N ASP A 34 17.55 -4.49 9.93
CA ASP A 34 18.06 -4.60 8.57
C ASP A 34 17.04 -5.19 7.59
N TYR A 35 16.46 -6.36 7.89
CA TYR A 35 15.69 -7.14 6.91
C TYR A 35 14.21 -7.26 7.19
N GLY A 36 13.80 -7.11 8.42
CA GLY A 36 12.40 -7.21 8.83
C GLY A 36 12.29 -6.92 10.30
N LEU A 37 11.20 -6.25 10.67
CA LEU A 37 11.07 -5.79 12.03
C LEU A 37 10.14 -6.69 12.83
N ILE A 38 8.91 -6.88 12.36
CA ILE A 38 7.92 -7.69 13.06
C ILE A 38 7.36 -8.75 12.11
N ARG A 39 7.27 -9.98 12.60
CA ARG A 39 6.54 -11.06 11.94
C ARG A 39 5.41 -11.53 12.83
N ASN A 40 4.18 -11.37 12.35
CA ASN A 40 2.97 -11.77 13.04
C ASN A 40 2.45 -13.09 12.45
N TYR A 41 2.29 -14.11 13.28
CA TYR A 41 1.93 -15.45 12.84
C TYR A 41 0.43 -15.72 12.97
N ALA A 42 -0.02 -16.81 12.35
CA ALA A 42 -1.40 -17.26 12.42
C ALA A 42 -1.88 -17.39 13.88
N GLY A 43 -3.06 -16.85 14.16
CA GLY A 43 -3.65 -16.81 15.48
C GLY A 43 -3.11 -15.71 16.41
N ALA A 44 -2.07 -14.98 16.00
CA ALA A 44 -1.53 -13.87 16.77
C ALA A 44 -2.20 -12.52 16.41
N ASN A 45 -2.26 -11.62 17.38
CA ASN A 45 -2.75 -10.26 17.20
C ASN A 45 -1.59 -9.27 17.40
N LEU A 46 -1.42 -8.35 16.46
CA LEU A 46 -0.45 -7.25 16.56
C LEU A 46 -1.21 -5.92 16.47
N THR A 47 -1.02 -5.05 17.44
CA THR A 47 -1.48 -3.67 17.39
C THR A 47 -0.27 -2.72 17.44
N ILE A 48 -0.23 -1.73 16.57
CA ILE A 48 0.75 -0.65 16.61
C ILE A 48 -0.01 0.67 16.72
N ASP A 49 0.33 1.47 17.72
CA ASP A 49 -0.36 2.74 18.00
C ASP A 49 0.57 3.83 18.57
N GLY A 50 -0.02 5.00 18.87
CA GLY A 50 0.62 6.06 19.65
C GLY A 50 1.80 6.73 18.98
N GLY A 51 1.89 6.70 17.65
CA GLY A 51 2.94 7.36 16.88
C GLY A 51 4.25 6.55 16.77
N ALA A 52 4.24 5.25 17.08
CA ALA A 52 5.41 4.39 16.96
C ALA A 52 5.98 4.39 15.54
N THR A 53 7.31 4.43 15.43
CA THR A 53 8.02 4.39 14.15
C THR A 53 8.72 3.05 13.95
N LEU A 54 8.49 2.42 12.82
CA LEU A 54 9.18 1.23 12.35
C LEU A 54 10.03 1.59 11.13
N GLU A 55 11.33 1.28 11.16
CA GLU A 55 12.25 1.67 10.09
C GLU A 55 13.23 0.55 9.75
N THR A 56 13.28 0.13 8.48
CA THR A 56 14.31 -0.79 8.01
C THR A 56 15.52 -0.02 7.49
N THR A 57 16.71 -0.51 7.83
CA THR A 57 17.98 0.12 7.44
C THR A 57 18.58 -0.50 6.17
N ASN A 58 18.15 -1.71 5.78
CA ASN A 58 18.55 -2.32 4.52
C ASN A 58 17.79 -1.70 3.36
N ASN A 59 18.49 -1.14 2.40
CA ASN A 59 17.94 -0.41 1.27
C ASN A 59 17.45 -1.29 0.10
N GLN A 60 17.44 -2.61 0.23
CA GLN A 60 17.05 -3.52 -0.86
C GLN A 60 15.95 -4.52 -0.51
N GLN A 61 15.84 -4.99 0.73
CA GLN A 61 14.96 -6.11 1.09
C GLN A 61 14.24 -5.95 2.44
N GLY A 62 14.40 -4.82 3.10
CA GLY A 62 13.82 -4.61 4.42
C GLY A 62 12.30 -4.49 4.39
N SER A 63 11.60 -5.31 5.18
CA SER A 63 10.14 -5.23 5.36
C SER A 63 9.81 -4.81 6.79
N GLY A 64 8.88 -3.87 6.97
CA GLY A 64 8.46 -3.42 8.29
C GLY A 64 7.68 -4.51 9.03
N ILE A 65 6.50 -4.84 8.55
CA ILE A 65 5.61 -5.84 9.15
C ILE A 65 5.30 -6.93 8.12
N LEU A 66 5.51 -8.18 8.49
CA LEU A 66 5.05 -9.35 7.76
C LEU A 66 3.94 -10.03 8.56
N ASN A 67 2.70 -9.87 8.14
CA ASN A 67 1.57 -10.60 8.67
C ASN A 67 1.38 -11.92 7.91
N ASN A 68 1.56 -13.03 8.59
CA ASN A 68 1.48 -14.37 8.01
C ASN A 68 0.35 -15.17 8.69
N GLY A 69 -0.89 -14.82 8.34
CA GLY A 69 -2.09 -15.50 8.86
C GLY A 69 -2.62 -14.98 10.19
N GLY A 70 -2.02 -13.95 10.77
CA GLY A 70 -2.49 -13.32 11.99
C GLY A 70 -3.38 -12.09 11.73
N LYS A 71 -3.73 -11.37 12.78
CA LYS A 71 -4.43 -10.09 12.71
C LYS A 71 -3.48 -8.95 13.05
N VAL A 72 -3.47 -7.91 12.22
CA VAL A 72 -2.70 -6.68 12.45
C VAL A 72 -3.65 -5.48 12.44
N VAL A 73 -3.50 -4.60 13.42
CA VAL A 73 -4.21 -3.33 13.51
C VAL A 73 -3.20 -2.20 13.66
N LEU A 74 -3.24 -1.22 12.76
CA LEU A 74 -2.38 -0.04 12.74
C LEU A 74 -3.25 1.18 12.99
N GLU A 75 -3.14 1.75 14.20
CA GLU A 75 -3.99 2.86 14.64
C GLU A 75 -3.38 4.23 14.30
N ASP A 76 -2.12 4.43 14.64
CA ASP A 76 -1.35 5.64 14.34
C ASP A 76 0.13 5.28 14.42
N CYS A 77 0.76 5.11 13.27
CA CYS A 77 2.17 4.72 13.21
C CYS A 77 2.83 5.20 11.92
N THR A 78 4.16 5.18 11.93
CA THR A 78 4.98 5.40 10.73
C THR A 78 5.76 4.13 10.44
N VAL A 79 5.68 3.61 9.20
CA VAL A 79 6.47 2.46 8.77
C VAL A 79 7.24 2.81 7.51
N ASN A 80 8.55 2.95 7.65
CA ASN A 80 9.49 3.21 6.57
C ASN A 80 10.28 1.93 6.27
N ALA A 81 10.10 1.38 5.10
CA ALA A 81 10.76 0.15 4.72
C ALA A 81 11.46 0.28 3.37
N ALA A 82 12.44 -0.56 3.14
CA ALA A 82 13.03 -0.63 1.82
C ALA A 82 12.07 -1.30 0.83
N PHE A 83 11.45 -2.41 1.21
CA PHE A 83 10.68 -3.25 0.29
C PHE A 83 9.17 -3.18 0.56
N TYR A 84 8.66 -3.77 1.64
CA TYR A 84 7.28 -3.66 2.06
C TYR A 84 7.21 -2.94 3.41
N ALA A 85 6.44 -1.87 3.53
CA ALA A 85 6.09 -1.37 4.85
C ALA A 85 5.22 -2.41 5.57
N VAL A 86 4.21 -2.96 4.87
CA VAL A 86 3.39 -4.05 5.38
C VAL A 86 3.13 -5.08 4.28
N ALA A 87 3.45 -6.34 4.54
CA ALA A 87 3.01 -7.47 3.73
C ALA A 87 2.00 -8.31 4.51
N ASN A 88 0.77 -8.38 4.03
CA ASN A 88 -0.32 -9.17 4.58
C ASN A 88 -0.55 -10.40 3.69
N GLN A 89 -0.44 -11.61 4.26
CA GLN A 89 -0.52 -12.86 3.51
C GLN A 89 -1.00 -14.03 4.36
N GLY A 90 -1.19 -15.19 3.72
CA GLY A 90 -1.48 -16.45 4.41
C GLY A 90 -2.83 -16.47 5.14
N GLY A 91 -3.86 -15.82 4.59
CA GLY A 91 -5.16 -15.68 5.22
C GLY A 91 -5.18 -14.64 6.36
N GLY A 92 -4.19 -13.75 6.41
CA GLY A 92 -4.08 -12.72 7.43
C GLY A 92 -5.09 -11.58 7.26
N SER A 93 -5.41 -10.92 8.36
CA SER A 93 -6.24 -9.70 8.40
C SER A 93 -5.39 -8.49 8.76
N LEU A 94 -5.50 -7.42 7.97
CA LEU A 94 -4.86 -6.13 8.22
C LEU A 94 -5.91 -5.03 8.25
N ILE A 95 -5.90 -4.23 9.30
CA ILE A 95 -6.70 -3.01 9.43
C ILE A 95 -5.74 -1.84 9.63
N VAL A 96 -5.82 -0.85 8.75
CA VAL A 96 -5.08 0.41 8.86
C VAL A 96 -6.09 1.51 9.13
N ASN A 97 -6.13 2.00 10.36
CA ASN A 97 -7.02 3.09 10.77
C ASN A 97 -6.39 4.46 10.49
N ASN A 98 -5.08 4.58 10.73
CA ASN A 98 -4.29 5.76 10.40
C ASN A 98 -2.79 5.41 10.33
N GLY A 99 -2.02 6.19 9.58
CA GLY A 99 -0.58 6.08 9.58
C GLY A 99 0.08 6.54 8.29
N LYS A 100 1.43 6.58 8.35
CA LYS A 100 2.29 6.91 7.22
C LYS A 100 3.16 5.72 6.84
N PHE A 101 3.12 5.35 5.57
CA PHE A 101 3.81 4.17 5.07
C PHE A 101 4.66 4.55 3.87
N SER A 102 5.92 4.15 3.87
CA SER A 102 6.79 4.36 2.71
C SER A 102 7.60 3.12 2.36
N SER A 103 7.82 2.90 1.06
CA SER A 103 8.79 1.95 0.53
C SER A 103 9.73 2.65 -0.44
N THR A 104 11.04 2.37 -0.34
CA THR A 104 12.08 3.12 -1.04
C THR A 104 12.94 2.29 -1.98
N ALA A 105 12.84 0.96 -1.96
CA ALA A 105 13.64 0.11 -2.82
C ALA A 105 13.05 0.00 -4.22
N HIS A 106 13.93 0.16 -5.19
CA HIS A 106 13.68 -0.29 -6.55
C HIS A 106 14.34 -1.67 -6.70
N ASN A 107 13.56 -2.68 -7.06
CA ASN A 107 14.06 -4.05 -7.04
C ASN A 107 14.98 -4.39 -8.21
N GLY A 108 16.21 -4.77 -7.91
CA GLY A 108 17.15 -5.37 -8.88
C GLY A 108 16.88 -6.85 -9.21
N ASN A 109 15.96 -7.52 -8.54
CA ASN A 109 15.74 -8.98 -8.64
C ASN A 109 14.39 -9.39 -9.27
N GLY A 110 13.72 -8.50 -10.00
CA GLY A 110 12.47 -8.84 -10.70
C GLY A 110 11.22 -9.00 -9.80
N GLN A 111 11.32 -8.72 -8.51
CA GLN A 111 10.16 -8.69 -7.62
C GLN A 111 9.68 -7.24 -7.43
N TRP A 112 8.40 -7.01 -7.54
CA TRP A 112 7.79 -5.70 -7.40
C TRP A 112 7.68 -5.30 -5.92
N ALA A 113 8.23 -4.15 -5.55
CA ALA A 113 8.14 -3.61 -4.20
C ALA A 113 6.92 -2.69 -4.08
N TYR A 114 5.89 -3.16 -3.43
CA TYR A 114 4.71 -2.36 -3.09
C TYR A 114 4.71 -2.03 -1.61
N CYS A 115 4.38 -0.80 -1.26
CA CYS A 115 4.46 -0.37 0.14
C CYS A 115 3.52 -1.18 1.05
N ILE A 116 2.24 -1.33 0.68
CA ILE A 116 1.30 -2.24 1.35
C ILE A 116 0.90 -3.33 0.37
N ARG A 117 1.13 -4.59 0.74
CA ARG A 117 0.79 -5.75 -0.08
C ARG A 117 -0.22 -6.65 0.60
N THR A 118 -1.24 -7.09 -0.15
CA THR A 118 -2.24 -8.10 0.26
C THR A 118 -2.15 -9.28 -0.70
N LEU A 119 -1.77 -10.45 -0.21
CA LEU A 119 -1.42 -11.61 -1.03
C LEU A 119 -2.14 -12.87 -0.58
N GLY A 120 -2.84 -13.49 -1.52
CA GLY A 120 -3.37 -14.84 -1.37
C GLY A 120 -4.82 -14.90 -0.92
N GLU A 121 -5.48 -15.99 -1.28
CA GLU A 121 -6.86 -16.28 -0.93
C GLU A 121 -7.08 -16.21 0.60
N GLY A 122 -8.22 -15.68 1.01
CA GLY A 122 -8.58 -15.49 2.43
C GLY A 122 -7.83 -14.35 3.12
N THR A 123 -6.91 -13.66 2.43
CA THR A 123 -6.19 -12.50 2.99
C THR A 123 -6.98 -11.22 2.73
N GLU A 124 -7.21 -10.45 3.78
CA GLU A 124 -8.03 -9.24 3.70
C GLU A 124 -7.32 -8.04 4.31
N THR A 125 -7.39 -6.90 3.62
CA THR A 125 -6.89 -5.61 4.11
C THR A 125 -7.98 -4.56 4.03
N VAL A 126 -8.16 -3.82 5.12
CA VAL A 126 -9.03 -2.64 5.19
C VAL A 126 -8.18 -1.42 5.53
N ILE A 127 -8.22 -0.41 4.67
CA ILE A 127 -7.54 0.87 4.90
C ILE A 127 -8.63 1.92 5.12
N ASN A 128 -8.82 2.35 6.36
CA ASN A 128 -9.75 3.41 6.71
C ASN A 128 -9.17 4.78 6.36
N TYR A 129 -7.90 5.00 6.70
CA TYR A 129 -7.09 6.10 6.22
C TYR A 129 -5.60 5.72 6.25
N ALA A 130 -4.86 6.13 5.25
CA ALA A 130 -3.40 6.02 5.22
C ALA A 130 -2.77 7.03 4.26
N GLU A 131 -1.55 7.47 4.57
CA GLU A 131 -0.68 8.15 3.63
C GLU A 131 0.41 7.19 3.18
N VAL A 132 0.34 6.73 1.94
CA VAL A 132 1.20 5.65 1.43
C VAL A 132 2.00 6.12 0.24
N SER A 133 3.31 5.94 0.29
CA SER A 133 4.17 6.18 -0.86
C SER A 133 5.05 4.97 -1.16
N GLY A 134 5.18 4.66 -2.44
CA GLY A 134 6.05 3.60 -2.91
C GLY A 134 6.83 4.02 -4.15
N VAL A 135 7.98 3.41 -4.37
CA VAL A 135 8.74 3.60 -5.61
C VAL A 135 8.12 2.80 -6.76
N GLN A 136 7.62 1.60 -6.49
CA GLN A 136 7.00 0.76 -7.53
C GLN A 136 5.48 0.66 -7.37
N GLY A 137 4.95 0.88 -6.19
CA GLY A 137 3.53 0.88 -5.94
C GLY A 137 3.19 1.24 -4.50
N ALA A 138 2.08 1.95 -4.31
CA ALA A 138 1.62 2.24 -2.95
C ALA A 138 0.88 1.03 -2.37
N VAL A 139 -0.15 0.53 -3.03
CA VAL A 139 -0.93 -0.63 -2.59
C VAL A 139 -0.99 -1.66 -3.70
N THR A 140 -0.81 -2.94 -3.36
CA THR A 140 -1.14 -4.06 -4.26
C THR A 140 -1.99 -5.09 -3.57
N VAL A 141 -2.86 -5.70 -4.35
CA VAL A 141 -3.61 -6.90 -3.98
C VAL A 141 -3.49 -7.92 -5.09
N ASP A 142 -3.10 -9.13 -4.76
CA ASP A 142 -2.87 -10.18 -5.74
C ASP A 142 -3.24 -11.59 -5.22
N SER A 143 -3.31 -12.57 -6.12
CA SER A 143 -3.51 -13.99 -5.83
C SER A 143 -4.74 -14.28 -4.97
N GLY A 144 -5.88 -13.68 -5.29
CA GLY A 144 -7.14 -13.88 -4.58
C GLY A 144 -7.28 -13.08 -3.28
N GLY A 145 -6.34 -12.20 -2.97
CA GLY A 145 -6.43 -11.28 -1.84
C GLY A 145 -7.54 -10.23 -2.04
N LYS A 146 -7.97 -9.60 -0.95
CA LYS A 146 -8.99 -8.55 -0.98
C LYS A 146 -8.52 -7.30 -0.27
N VAL A 147 -8.77 -6.12 -0.87
CA VAL A 147 -8.52 -4.84 -0.24
C VAL A 147 -9.75 -3.95 -0.31
N THR A 148 -10.04 -3.27 0.81
CA THR A 148 -11.03 -2.18 0.85
C THR A 148 -10.32 -0.90 1.25
N ILE A 149 -10.42 0.15 0.43
CA ILE A 149 -9.84 1.46 0.69
C ILE A 149 -11.00 2.45 0.90
N ASN A 150 -11.09 2.99 2.11
CA ASN A 150 -12.11 3.97 2.46
C ASN A 150 -11.64 5.39 2.22
N ASP A 151 -10.40 5.73 2.57
CA ASP A 151 -9.80 7.04 2.32
C ASP A 151 -8.26 6.97 2.42
N GLY A 152 -7.57 8.04 2.05
CA GLY A 152 -6.12 8.16 2.17
C GLY A 152 -5.46 8.79 0.95
N ILE A 153 -4.13 8.78 0.95
CA ILE A 153 -3.29 9.28 -0.15
C ILE A 153 -2.34 8.15 -0.56
N PHE A 154 -2.44 7.74 -1.82
CA PHE A 154 -1.71 6.60 -2.37
C PHE A 154 -0.88 7.07 -3.58
N SER A 155 0.41 7.24 -3.37
CA SER A 155 1.27 7.89 -4.36
C SER A 155 2.48 7.04 -4.72
N THR A 156 2.91 7.12 -5.96
CA THR A 156 4.18 6.56 -6.40
C THR A 156 5.00 7.62 -7.11
N TYR A 157 6.32 7.55 -6.91
CA TYR A 157 7.26 8.51 -7.47
C TYR A 157 8.44 7.78 -8.11
N ASP A 158 8.83 8.23 -9.30
CA ASP A 158 10.06 7.76 -9.94
C ASP A 158 11.29 8.39 -9.25
N LEU A 159 11.69 7.81 -8.13
CA LEU A 159 12.89 8.22 -7.40
C LEU A 159 14.18 7.67 -8.03
N SER A 160 14.08 6.72 -8.95
CA SER A 160 15.21 6.04 -9.60
C SER A 160 15.49 6.51 -11.03
N GLY A 161 14.54 7.25 -11.63
CA GLY A 161 14.64 7.68 -13.04
C GLY A 161 14.56 6.54 -14.06
N THR A 162 14.03 5.37 -13.65
CA THR A 162 13.99 4.18 -14.52
C THR A 162 12.72 4.06 -15.35
N GLY A 163 11.72 4.91 -15.09
CA GLY A 163 10.51 5.01 -15.92
C GLY A 163 9.61 3.76 -15.93
N ASN A 164 9.69 2.90 -14.91
CA ASN A 164 8.94 1.64 -14.90
C ASN A 164 7.67 1.73 -14.07
N ASN A 165 6.63 1.12 -14.58
CA ASN A 165 5.29 0.79 -14.03
C ASN A 165 5.04 1.10 -12.55
N PHE A 166 4.61 2.32 -12.26
CA PHE A 166 4.31 2.79 -10.91
C PHE A 166 2.80 2.99 -10.74
N HIS A 167 2.21 2.47 -9.68
CA HIS A 167 0.77 2.56 -9.48
C HIS A 167 0.43 2.93 -8.03
N GLY A 168 -0.51 3.85 -7.85
CA GLY A 168 -1.11 4.10 -6.53
C GLY A 168 -1.84 2.86 -6.00
N LEU A 169 -2.52 2.13 -6.90
CA LEU A 169 -3.16 0.85 -6.63
C LEU A 169 -2.91 -0.13 -7.77
N ALA A 170 -2.45 -1.34 -7.46
CA ALA A 170 -2.36 -2.45 -8.41
C ALA A 170 -3.21 -3.64 -7.94
N VAL A 171 -4.08 -4.13 -8.83
CA VAL A 171 -4.97 -5.28 -8.60
C VAL A 171 -4.62 -6.34 -9.62
N LEU A 172 -3.98 -7.42 -9.19
CA LEU A 172 -3.29 -8.38 -10.03
C LEU A 172 -3.70 -9.81 -9.66
N ALA A 173 -3.55 -10.74 -10.61
CA ALA A 173 -3.61 -12.17 -10.34
C ALA A 173 -4.79 -12.59 -9.43
N ASP A 174 -6.02 -12.39 -9.89
CA ASP A 174 -7.25 -12.71 -9.14
C ASP A 174 -7.47 -11.87 -7.86
N GLY A 175 -6.77 -10.76 -7.73
CA GLY A 175 -6.98 -9.81 -6.62
C GLY A 175 -8.30 -9.05 -6.75
N HIS A 176 -8.85 -8.61 -5.62
CA HIS A 176 -10.10 -7.84 -5.58
C HIS A 176 -9.94 -6.57 -4.76
N ALA A 177 -10.31 -5.42 -5.34
CA ALA A 177 -10.27 -4.14 -4.65
C ALA A 177 -11.60 -3.41 -4.66
N VAL A 178 -11.96 -2.80 -3.53
CA VAL A 178 -13.07 -1.86 -3.41
C VAL A 178 -12.51 -0.52 -2.96
N VAL A 179 -12.74 0.53 -3.74
CA VAL A 179 -12.30 1.90 -3.47
C VAL A 179 -13.52 2.78 -3.20
N ASN A 180 -13.74 3.12 -1.95
CA ASN A 180 -14.82 4.01 -1.52
C ASN A 180 -14.40 5.49 -1.56
N GLY A 181 -13.10 5.78 -1.46
CA GLY A 181 -12.53 7.13 -1.45
C GLY A 181 -11.02 7.11 -1.59
N GLY A 182 -10.39 8.23 -1.27
CA GLY A 182 -8.94 8.40 -1.31
C GLY A 182 -8.44 9.11 -2.56
N LYS A 183 -7.13 9.35 -2.58
CA LYS A 183 -6.43 10.08 -3.64
C LYS A 183 -5.31 9.20 -4.20
N PHE A 184 -5.31 8.97 -5.50
CA PHE A 184 -4.38 8.08 -6.18
C PHE A 184 -3.54 8.85 -7.19
N TYR A 185 -2.22 8.74 -7.07
CA TYR A 185 -1.29 9.44 -7.95
C TYR A 185 -0.12 8.54 -8.36
N SER A 186 0.33 8.70 -9.59
CA SER A 186 1.51 8.04 -10.13
C SER A 186 2.34 9.03 -10.94
N GLU A 187 3.60 9.22 -10.57
CA GLU A 187 4.51 10.10 -11.31
C GLU A 187 4.99 9.40 -12.58
N GLY A 188 4.82 10.08 -13.72
CA GLY A 188 5.38 9.62 -14.99
C GLY A 188 4.61 8.50 -15.69
N HIS A 189 3.42 8.13 -15.21
CA HIS A 189 2.56 7.14 -15.85
C HIS A 189 1.15 7.67 -16.16
N ASP A 190 0.57 7.11 -17.23
CA ASP A 190 -0.75 7.51 -17.74
C ASP A 190 -1.90 7.02 -16.85
N TYR A 191 -1.63 6.23 -15.81
CA TYR A 191 -2.67 5.71 -14.92
C TYR A 191 -2.14 5.40 -13.52
N CYS A 192 -2.91 5.80 -12.52
CA CYS A 192 -2.59 5.57 -11.11
C CYS A 192 -3.22 4.30 -10.52
N VAL A 193 -4.10 3.62 -11.27
CA VAL A 193 -4.70 2.32 -10.91
C VAL A 193 -4.41 1.32 -12.02
N ARG A 194 -3.90 0.15 -11.67
CA ARG A 194 -3.66 -0.98 -12.57
C ARG A 194 -4.62 -2.11 -12.24
N LEU A 195 -5.18 -2.74 -13.29
CA LEU A 195 -6.01 -3.92 -13.19
C LEU A 195 -5.49 -5.01 -14.12
N GLY A 196 -5.18 -6.17 -13.56
CA GLY A 196 -4.70 -7.35 -14.28
C GLY A 196 -3.20 -7.32 -14.56
N ASP A 197 -2.70 -8.48 -14.93
CA ASP A 197 -1.31 -8.70 -15.33
C ASP A 197 -1.05 -8.27 -16.77
N ASP A 198 0.23 -8.18 -17.14
CA ASP A 198 0.63 -7.83 -18.52
C ASP A 198 0.53 -9.00 -19.48
N GLY A 199 0.25 -8.70 -20.74
CA GLY A 199 0.35 -9.66 -21.84
C GLY A 199 -0.73 -10.75 -21.89
N ALA A 200 -0.37 -11.98 -22.23
CA ALA A 200 -1.32 -13.08 -22.40
C ALA A 200 -2.04 -13.49 -21.09
N ALA A 201 -1.44 -13.23 -19.94
CA ALA A 201 -2.05 -13.50 -18.64
C ALA A 201 -3.23 -12.54 -18.37
N ALA A 202 -3.20 -11.32 -18.89
CA ALA A 202 -4.26 -10.33 -18.72
C ALA A 202 -5.63 -10.79 -19.27
N ALA A 203 -5.65 -11.59 -20.33
CA ALA A 203 -6.89 -12.06 -20.96
C ALA A 203 -7.68 -13.07 -20.10
N SER A 204 -7.05 -13.71 -19.13
CA SER A 204 -7.64 -14.70 -18.22
C SER A 204 -7.61 -14.30 -16.75
N ASP A 205 -7.09 -13.11 -16.45
CA ASP A 205 -6.99 -12.61 -15.07
C ASP A 205 -8.38 -12.13 -14.58
N PRO A 206 -8.98 -12.80 -13.58
CA PRO A 206 -10.29 -12.44 -13.04
C PRO A 206 -10.24 -11.31 -12.02
N SER A 207 -9.13 -10.57 -11.93
CA SER A 207 -8.98 -9.41 -11.03
C SER A 207 -10.11 -8.41 -11.20
N THR A 208 -10.58 -7.84 -10.10
CA THR A 208 -11.67 -6.85 -10.10
C THR A 208 -11.35 -5.63 -9.27
N VAL A 209 -11.78 -4.47 -9.76
CA VAL A 209 -11.77 -3.23 -8.98
C VAL A 209 -13.14 -2.55 -9.06
N GLU A 210 -13.69 -2.22 -7.89
CA GLU A 210 -14.91 -1.43 -7.77
C GLU A 210 -14.55 -0.02 -7.31
N LEU A 211 -14.63 0.96 -8.22
CA LEU A 211 -14.36 2.36 -7.91
C LEU A 211 -15.69 3.08 -7.62
N LYS A 212 -15.92 3.45 -6.36
CA LYS A 212 -17.12 4.12 -5.85
C LYS A 212 -16.87 5.56 -5.43
N GLY A 213 -15.60 5.98 -5.36
CA GLY A 213 -15.18 7.31 -4.97
C GLY A 213 -13.71 7.53 -5.22
N GLY A 214 -13.23 8.72 -4.85
CA GLY A 214 -11.81 9.07 -4.89
C GLY A 214 -11.43 10.07 -5.98
N TYR A 215 -10.19 10.53 -5.89
CA TYR A 215 -9.54 11.43 -6.83
C TYR A 215 -8.35 10.72 -7.47
N PHE A 216 -8.14 10.96 -8.75
CA PHE A 216 -7.15 10.24 -9.53
C PHE A 216 -6.28 11.22 -10.32
N GLY A 217 -5.00 10.92 -10.42
CA GLY A 217 -4.05 11.66 -11.24
C GLY A 217 -4.33 11.47 -12.73
N ASP A 218 -3.46 10.76 -13.43
CA ASP A 218 -3.73 10.35 -14.80
C ASP A 218 -4.41 8.97 -14.79
N MET A 219 -5.65 8.97 -15.19
CA MET A 219 -6.36 7.78 -15.63
C MET A 219 -6.39 7.85 -17.14
N GLY A 220 -5.54 7.09 -17.80
CA GLY A 220 -5.80 6.81 -19.21
C GLY A 220 -7.19 6.17 -19.29
N LEU A 221 -8.21 6.98 -19.59
CA LEU A 221 -9.61 6.53 -19.61
C LEU A 221 -9.83 5.36 -20.58
N ASP A 222 -8.88 5.12 -21.47
CA ASP A 222 -9.00 4.15 -22.56
C ASP A 222 -7.99 3.00 -22.51
N LYS A 223 -6.98 3.03 -21.63
CA LYS A 223 -5.90 2.02 -21.66
C LYS A 223 -5.32 1.73 -20.29
N ILE A 224 -5.50 0.51 -19.88
CA ILE A 224 -4.73 -0.11 -18.81
C ILE A 224 -3.83 -1.14 -19.44
N ASN A 225 -2.65 -1.35 -18.88
CA ASN A 225 -1.73 -2.40 -19.33
C ASN A 225 -2.50 -3.71 -19.52
N GLY A 226 -2.37 -4.31 -20.68
CA GLY A 226 -3.09 -5.52 -21.04
C GLY A 226 -4.48 -5.30 -21.69
N GLY A 227 -4.93 -4.06 -21.88
CA GLY A 227 -6.19 -3.78 -22.60
C GLY A 227 -7.46 -3.91 -21.77
N THR A 228 -7.36 -4.09 -20.46
CA THR A 228 -8.52 -4.08 -19.56
C THR A 228 -8.89 -2.65 -19.21
N THR A 229 -10.10 -2.23 -19.56
CA THR A 229 -10.61 -0.90 -19.21
C THR A 229 -11.16 -0.92 -17.78
N ILE A 230 -10.66 -0.03 -16.90
CA ILE A 230 -11.29 0.21 -15.60
C ILE A 230 -12.50 1.10 -15.79
N THR A 231 -13.65 0.62 -15.35
CA THR A 231 -14.88 1.39 -15.27
C THR A 231 -15.24 1.62 -13.81
N PRO A 232 -15.86 2.77 -13.47
CA PRO A 232 -16.45 2.96 -12.16
C PRO A 232 -17.49 1.88 -11.86
N ALA A 233 -17.75 1.62 -10.58
CA ALA A 233 -18.81 0.73 -10.16
C ALA A 233 -20.18 1.19 -10.70
N ALA A 234 -21.15 0.28 -10.78
CA ALA A 234 -22.50 0.59 -11.24
C ALA A 234 -23.08 1.75 -10.40
N GLY A 235 -23.67 2.75 -11.07
CA GLY A 235 -24.19 3.97 -10.45
C GLY A 235 -23.14 5.07 -10.21
N TYR A 236 -21.91 4.87 -10.70
CA TYR A 236 -20.84 5.87 -10.61
C TYR A 236 -20.26 6.20 -11.99
N LYS A 237 -19.61 7.35 -12.10
CA LYS A 237 -18.91 7.78 -13.32
C LYS A 237 -17.63 8.53 -13.00
N PHE A 238 -16.70 8.53 -13.96
CA PHE A 238 -15.56 9.46 -13.95
C PHE A 238 -16.04 10.86 -14.33
N GLU A 239 -15.53 11.84 -13.61
CA GLU A 239 -15.70 13.25 -13.91
C GLU A 239 -14.31 13.90 -13.95
N GLN A 240 -14.00 14.56 -15.06
CA GLN A 240 -12.80 15.37 -15.16
C GLN A 240 -12.98 16.66 -14.35
N LEU A 241 -12.00 16.99 -13.53
CA LEU A 241 -12.01 18.25 -12.77
C LEU A 241 -11.79 19.42 -13.73
N ALA A 242 -12.52 20.51 -13.53
CA ALA A 242 -12.35 21.75 -14.30
C ALA A 242 -10.95 22.33 -14.12
N GLU A 243 -10.42 22.21 -12.91
CA GLU A 243 -9.02 22.53 -12.58
C GLU A 243 -8.44 21.37 -11.77
N PRO A 244 -7.20 20.91 -12.05
CA PRO A 244 -6.54 19.90 -11.28
C PRO A 244 -6.32 20.32 -9.82
N ILE A 245 -6.49 19.38 -8.89
CA ILE A 245 -6.10 19.58 -7.49
C ILE A 245 -4.61 19.27 -7.38
N VAL A 246 -3.82 20.19 -6.85
CA VAL A 246 -2.37 20.05 -6.68
C VAL A 246 -2.03 20.14 -5.19
N GLU A 247 -1.38 19.11 -4.67
CA GLU A 247 -1.01 19.00 -3.25
C GLU A 247 0.44 18.56 -3.10
N GLN A 248 1.12 19.07 -2.08
CA GLN A 248 2.45 18.57 -1.71
C GLN A 248 2.35 17.15 -1.16
N SER A 249 3.31 16.30 -1.49
CA SER A 249 3.42 14.98 -0.87
C SER A 249 3.71 15.11 0.62
N THR A 250 2.99 14.35 1.42
CA THR A 250 3.17 14.28 2.87
C THR A 250 4.18 13.22 3.30
N THR A 251 4.56 12.33 2.37
CA THR A 251 5.47 11.20 2.61
C THR A 251 6.81 11.34 1.91
N VAL A 252 6.88 12.08 0.78
CA VAL A 252 8.11 12.29 0.02
C VAL A 252 8.36 13.79 -0.15
N PRO A 253 9.33 14.38 0.55
CA PRO A 253 9.62 15.81 0.47
C PRO A 253 9.94 16.28 -0.95
N GLY A 254 9.38 17.43 -1.34
CA GLY A 254 9.62 18.04 -2.65
C GLY A 254 8.83 17.43 -3.81
N LYS A 255 8.04 16.39 -3.58
CA LYS A 255 7.13 15.81 -4.58
C LYS A 255 5.74 16.41 -4.45
N THR A 256 5.02 16.45 -5.57
CA THR A 256 3.69 17.03 -5.70
C THR A 256 2.77 16.03 -6.37
N ASN A 257 1.57 15.87 -5.83
CA ASN A 257 0.50 15.07 -6.42
C ASN A 257 -0.44 15.98 -7.20
N THR A 258 -0.86 15.55 -8.39
CA THR A 258 -1.81 16.25 -9.24
C THR A 258 -2.97 15.33 -9.57
N TYR A 259 -4.18 15.71 -9.18
CA TYR A 259 -5.40 14.92 -9.42
C TYR A 259 -6.25 15.63 -10.47
N LYS A 260 -6.62 14.92 -11.51
CA LYS A 260 -7.34 15.45 -12.69
C LYS A 260 -8.76 14.93 -12.78
N TYR A 261 -9.06 13.79 -12.15
CA TYR A 261 -10.33 13.10 -12.23
C TYR A 261 -10.86 12.77 -10.84
N ARG A 262 -12.17 12.65 -10.73
CA ARG A 262 -12.85 12.10 -9.56
C ARG A 262 -13.96 11.12 -9.96
N ILE A 263 -14.37 10.30 -9.01
CA ILE A 263 -15.55 9.45 -9.16
C ILE A 263 -16.70 10.07 -8.41
N VAL A 264 -17.84 10.17 -9.07
CA VAL A 264 -19.09 10.71 -8.53
C VAL A 264 -20.25 9.77 -8.81
N ALA A 265 -21.29 9.80 -7.98
CA ALA A 265 -22.54 9.12 -8.28
C ALA A 265 -23.17 9.69 -9.56
N GLN A 266 -23.88 8.82 -10.32
CA GLN A 266 -24.61 9.21 -11.53
C GLN A 266 -25.93 9.88 -11.19
#